data_2fd70686b5098f9a7cdbdefa7ef49dd9
#
_entry.id   2fd70686b5098f9a7cdbdefa7ef49dd9
#
_cell.length_a   1.000
_cell.length_b   1.000
_cell.length_c   1.000
_cell.angle_alpha   90.00
_cell.angle_beta   90.00
_cell.angle_gamma   90.00
#
_symmetry.space_group_name_H-M   'P 1'
#
loop_
_entity.id
_entity.type
_entity.pdbx_description
1 polymer ?
#
loop_
_entity_poly.entity_id
_entity_poly.type
_entity_poly.pdbx_seq_one_letter_code
_entity_poly.pdbx_strand_id
1 'polypeptide(L)' 'MKPQVLIEKMNESERKAFDSLGRYKFEMFGYWSSTWVKYNQLAFDMGIIDKKNPNPFKDLVNQAKNITDEA' A
#
# COMPACT_ATOMS: atom_id res chain seq x y z
N MET A 1 -18.43 -6.43 4.79
CA MET A 1 -17.64 -5.36 5.42
C MET A 1 -18.20 -4.01 5.00
N LYS A 2 -18.35 -3.10 5.92
CA LYS A 2 -18.86 -1.77 5.60
C LYS A 2 -17.80 -0.98 4.83
N PRO A 3 -18.20 -0.15 3.84
CA PRO A 3 -17.25 0.63 3.05
C PRO A 3 -16.29 1.47 3.90
N GLN A 4 -16.81 2.11 4.94
CA GLN A 4 -16.01 2.94 5.82
C GLN A 4 -14.91 2.15 6.53
N VAL A 5 -15.23 0.93 6.98
CA VAL A 5 -14.27 0.06 7.66
C VAL A 5 -13.15 -0.33 6.72
N LEU A 6 -13.48 -0.63 5.46
CA LEU A 6 -12.48 -0.99 4.46
C LEU A 6 -11.51 0.15 4.18
N ILE A 7 -12.04 1.37 4.02
CA ILE A 7 -11.22 2.55 3.79
C ILE A 7 -10.30 2.82 5.00
N GLU A 8 -10.83 2.67 6.21
CA GLU A 8 -10.03 2.84 7.42
C GLU A 8 -8.89 1.83 7.49
N LYS A 9 -9.15 0.59 7.09
CA LYS A 9 -8.11 -0.44 7.06
C LYS A 9 -7.05 -0.17 6.01
N MET A 10 -7.42 0.41 4.87
CA MET A 10 -6.46 0.84 3.86
C MET A 10 -5.54 1.92 4.43
N ASN A 11 -6.12 2.94 5.06
CA ASN A 11 -5.35 4.03 5.65
C ASN A 11 -4.43 3.54 6.77
N GLU A 12 -4.92 2.62 7.59
CA GLU A 12 -4.11 2.03 8.64
C GLU A 12 -2.94 1.22 8.08
N SER A 13 -3.18 0.45 7.02
CA SER A 13 -2.14 -0.36 6.39
C SER A 13 -1.05 0.53 5.80
N GLU A 14 -1.44 1.64 5.15
CA GLU A 14 -0.48 2.59 4.60
C GLU A 14 0.39 3.19 5.72
N ARG A 15 -0.23 3.66 6.79
CA ARG A 15 0.47 4.26 7.92
C ARG A 15 1.44 3.27 8.56
N LYS A 16 0.98 2.03 8.77
CA LYS A 16 1.82 1.00 9.38
C LYS A 16 2.97 0.59 8.47
N ALA A 17 2.76 0.59 7.15
CA ALA A 17 3.83 0.31 6.21
C ALA A 17 4.94 1.35 6.30
N PHE A 18 4.59 2.63 6.25
CA PHE A 18 5.59 3.68 6.36
C PHE A 18 6.27 3.70 7.73
N ASP A 19 5.52 3.46 8.79
CA ASP A 19 6.11 3.37 10.13
C ASP A 19 7.14 2.24 10.21
N SER A 20 6.80 1.07 9.67
CA SER A 20 7.70 -0.07 9.63
C SER A 20 8.96 0.22 8.82
N LEU A 21 8.80 0.86 7.67
CA LEU A 21 9.93 1.23 6.82
C LEU A 21 10.86 2.20 7.54
N GLY A 22 10.31 3.21 8.21
CA GLY A 22 11.08 4.18 8.97
C GLY A 22 11.85 3.57 10.13
N ARG A 23 11.45 2.38 10.59
CA ARG A 23 12.09 1.65 11.67
C ARG A 23 12.96 0.51 11.17
N TYR A 24 13.20 0.43 9.86
CA TYR A 24 13.99 -0.65 9.23
C TYR A 24 13.35 -2.03 9.40
N LYS A 25 12.05 -2.11 9.64
CA LYS A 25 11.32 -3.37 9.76
C LYS A 25 10.78 -3.78 8.39
N PHE A 26 11.66 -4.30 7.56
CA PHE A 26 11.34 -4.55 6.15
C PHE A 26 10.30 -5.64 5.95
N GLU A 27 10.30 -6.68 6.76
CA GLU A 27 9.28 -7.72 6.67
C GLU A 27 7.89 -7.17 6.97
N MET A 28 7.79 -6.34 8.01
CA MET A 28 6.53 -5.72 8.37
C MET A 28 6.08 -4.71 7.32
N PHE A 29 7.04 -3.98 6.72
CA PHE A 29 6.73 -3.10 5.60
C PHE A 29 6.12 -3.90 4.44
N GLY A 30 6.71 -5.04 4.09
CA GLY A 30 6.20 -5.91 3.04
C GLY A 30 4.79 -6.40 3.34
N TYR A 31 4.55 -6.80 4.58
CA TYR A 31 3.22 -7.25 5.01
C TYR A 31 2.18 -6.14 4.86
N TRP A 32 2.45 -4.96 5.42
CA TRP A 32 1.46 -3.88 5.40
C TRP A 32 1.27 -3.27 4.01
N SER A 33 2.33 -3.17 3.21
CA SER A 33 2.19 -2.66 1.84
C SER A 33 1.38 -3.64 0.98
N SER A 34 1.60 -4.94 1.12
CA SER A 34 0.81 -5.95 0.43
C SER A 34 -0.65 -5.94 0.88
N THR A 35 -0.88 -5.74 2.16
CA THR A 35 -2.22 -5.65 2.73
C THR A 35 -2.97 -4.45 2.14
N TRP A 36 -2.29 -3.31 2.01
CA TRP A 36 -2.88 -2.13 1.38
C TRP A 36 -3.33 -2.43 -0.06
N VAL A 37 -2.48 -3.11 -0.82
CA VAL A 37 -2.81 -3.46 -2.21
C VAL A 37 -4.04 -4.37 -2.28
N LYS A 38 -4.13 -5.33 -1.38
CA LYS A 38 -5.30 -6.23 -1.32
C LYS A 38 -6.58 -5.47 -1.01
N TYR A 39 -6.55 -4.55 -0.05
CA TYR A 39 -7.73 -3.76 0.28
C TYR A 39 -8.11 -2.81 -0.85
N ASN A 40 -7.13 -2.25 -1.56
CA ASN A 40 -7.39 -1.39 -2.71
C ASN A 40 -8.14 -2.17 -3.81
N GLN A 41 -7.67 -3.37 -4.10
CA GLN A 41 -8.33 -4.25 -5.08
C GLN A 41 -9.73 -4.63 -4.62
N LEU A 42 -9.89 -4.97 -3.35
CA LEU A 42 -11.19 -5.35 -2.80
C LEU A 42 -12.18 -4.21 -2.87
N ALA A 43 -11.75 -2.99 -2.52
CA ALA A 43 -12.61 -1.81 -2.59
C ALA A 43 -13.08 -1.55 -4.01
N PHE A 44 -12.20 -1.73 -4.98
CA PHE A 44 -12.55 -1.58 -6.39
C PHE A 44 -13.55 -2.67 -6.82
N ASP A 45 -13.28 -3.92 -6.47
CA ASP A 45 -14.12 -5.05 -6.85
C ASP A 45 -15.53 -4.96 -6.23
N MET A 46 -15.64 -4.39 -5.04
CA MET A 46 -16.92 -4.21 -4.35
C MET A 46 -17.66 -2.96 -4.78
N GLY A 47 -17.08 -2.16 -5.68
CA GLY A 47 -17.70 -0.93 -6.14
C GLY A 47 -17.69 0.21 -5.13
N ILE A 48 -16.86 0.11 -4.09
CA ILE A 48 -16.71 1.16 -3.07
C ILE A 48 -15.97 2.36 -3.66
N ILE A 49 -15.01 2.09 -4.54
CA ILE A 49 -14.28 3.12 -5.27
C ILE A 49 -14.44 2.86 -6.77
N ASP A 50 -14.49 3.92 -7.56
CA ASP A 50 -14.71 3.83 -9.01
C ASP A 50 -13.48 3.31 -9.74
N LYS A 51 -12.30 3.61 -9.23
CA LYS A 51 -11.03 3.16 -9.78
C LYS A 51 -10.07 2.95 -8.62
N LYS A 52 -9.06 2.10 -8.85
CA LYS A 52 -8.05 1.84 -7.82
C LYS A 52 -7.29 3.12 -7.48
N ASN A 53 -7.02 3.30 -6.19
CA ASN A 53 -6.22 4.43 -5.74
C ASN A 53 -4.77 4.27 -6.18
N PRO A 54 -4.06 5.38 -6.47
CA PRO A 54 -2.64 5.31 -6.76
C PRO A 54 -1.87 4.66 -5.60
N ASN A 55 -0.90 3.82 -5.91
CA ASN A 55 -0.11 3.15 -4.89
C ASN A 55 0.73 4.18 -4.13
N PRO A 56 0.58 4.27 -2.79
CA PRO A 56 1.34 5.26 -2.00
C PRO A 56 2.83 4.97 -1.94
N PHE A 57 3.25 3.78 -2.38
CA PHE A 57 4.66 3.37 -2.36
C PHE A 57 5.32 3.53 -3.73
N LYS A 58 4.64 4.19 -4.67
CA LYS A 58 5.10 4.35 -6.05
C LYS A 58 6.48 4.99 -6.14
N ASP A 59 6.73 6.01 -5.33
CA ASP A 59 8.02 6.71 -5.36
C ASP A 59 9.16 5.80 -4.92
N LEU A 60 8.91 4.95 -3.93
CA LEU A 60 9.90 3.96 -3.48
C LEU A 60 10.20 2.95 -4.58
N VAL A 61 9.16 2.49 -5.28
CA VAL A 61 9.31 1.56 -6.39
C VAL A 61 10.12 2.20 -7.51
N ASN A 62 9.82 3.45 -7.86
CA ASN A 62 10.55 4.17 -8.91
C ASN A 62 12.01 4.35 -8.54
N GLN A 63 12.30 4.66 -7.29
CA GLN A 63 13.66 4.78 -6.80
C GLN A 63 14.42 3.45 -6.95
N ALA A 64 13.78 2.36 -6.58
CA ALA A 64 14.40 1.02 -6.72
C ALA A 64 14.65 0.68 -8.18
N LYS A 65 13.71 1.00 -9.07
CA LYS A 65 13.88 0.75 -10.51
C LYS A 65 15.04 1.55 -11.08
N ASN A 66 15.18 2.81 -10.69
CA ASN A 66 16.27 3.65 -11.16
C ASN A 66 17.63 3.10 -10.74
N ILE A 67 17.74 2.64 -9.51
CA ILE A 67 18.98 2.03 -9.01
C ILE A 67 19.31 0.76 -9.79
N THR A 68 18.30 -0.07 -10.04
CA THR A 68 18.46 -1.32 -10.77
C THR A 68 18.84 -1.07 -12.22
N ASP A 69 18.24 -0.09 -12.86
CA ASP A 69 18.49 0.24 -14.27
C ASP A 69 19.89 0.81 -14.48
N GLU A 70 20.44 1.48 -13.47
CA GLU A 70 21.80 2.04 -13.51
C GLU A 70 22.86 0.98 -13.26
N ALA A 71 22.48 -0.12 -12.64
CA ALA A 71 23.41 -1.20 -12.36
C ALA A 71 23.68 -2.05 -13.60
#